data_7c869da7307afe8e8e0eb8bdb2d58ac5
#
_entry.id   7c869da7307afe8e8e0eb8bdb2d58ac5
#
_cell.length_a   1.000
_cell.length_b   1.000
_cell.length_c   1.000
_cell.angle_alpha   90.00
_cell.angle_beta   90.00
_cell.angle_gamma   90.00
#
_symmetry.space_group_name_H-M   'P 1'
#
loop_
_entity.id
_entity.type
_entity.pdbx_description
1 polymer ?
#
loop_
_entity_poly.entity_id
_entity_poly.type
_entity_poly.pdbx_seq_one_letter_code
_entity_poly.pdbx_strand_id
1 'polypeptide(L)'
;KSAIDSSLSPLRRDLGDFRKQVASAYDRENADRNQLIGTIGELQKQTLQISAEAANLTNALRGDNKAQGNWGEFILEKLLEDSGLNKGREYTVQVNLADVEGRRRNPDVIVHLPEGRDIVIDAKVSLKDYESYYNATDEVAKSDALKKHLNSMRSHIRGLAGKNYEQLDGVNSLDFVLLFVPIESAFLLALDRAPQMQ
;
A
#
# COMPACT_ATOMS: atom_id res chain seq x y z
N LYS A 1 41.45 -54.89 -0.67
CA LYS A 1 40.15 -54.43 -1.23
C LYS A 1 39.06 -54.23 -0.18
N SER A 2 38.96 -55.04 0.90
CA SER A 2 37.88 -54.97 1.88
C SER A 2 37.95 -53.74 2.83
N ALA A 3 39.14 -53.25 3.18
CA ALA A 3 39.29 -52.10 4.09
C ALA A 3 38.87 -50.74 3.46
N ILE A 4 39.09 -50.59 2.18
CA ILE A 4 38.69 -49.36 1.44
C ILE A 4 37.18 -49.32 1.25
N ASP A 5 36.57 -50.47 0.95
CA ASP A 5 35.10 -50.56 0.79
C ASP A 5 34.35 -50.30 2.10
N SER A 6 34.87 -50.73 3.25
CA SER A 6 34.28 -50.46 4.55
C SER A 6 34.39 -48.97 4.96
N SER A 7 35.46 -48.27 4.57
CA SER A 7 35.66 -46.85 4.84
C SER A 7 34.82 -45.94 3.90
N LEU A 8 34.52 -46.44 2.70
CA LEU A 8 33.70 -45.68 1.73
C LEU A 8 32.18 -45.86 1.90
N SER A 9 31.76 -46.92 2.58
CA SER A 9 30.33 -47.19 2.80
C SER A 9 29.60 -46.10 3.61
N PRO A 10 30.17 -45.58 4.73
CA PRO A 10 29.56 -44.46 5.44
C PRO A 10 29.44 -43.23 4.56
N LEU A 11 30.49 -42.88 3.83
CA LEU A 11 30.51 -41.70 2.96
C LEU A 11 29.45 -41.76 1.84
N ARG A 12 29.24 -42.95 1.26
CA ARG A 12 28.18 -43.16 0.27
C ARG A 12 26.78 -43.00 0.88
N ARG A 13 26.60 -43.44 2.13
CA ARG A 13 25.33 -43.28 2.85
C ARG A 13 25.06 -41.79 3.13
N ASP A 14 26.05 -41.08 3.68
CA ASP A 14 25.96 -39.66 4.00
C ASP A 14 25.69 -38.81 2.75
N LEU A 15 26.34 -39.11 1.63
CA LEU A 15 26.07 -38.50 0.33
C LEU A 15 24.66 -38.80 -0.17
N GLY A 16 24.16 -40.02 0.05
CA GLY A 16 22.78 -40.40 -0.28
C GLY A 16 21.75 -39.63 0.54
N ASP A 17 22.00 -39.48 1.82
CA ASP A 17 21.10 -38.72 2.72
C ASP A 17 21.17 -37.23 2.49
N PHE A 18 22.37 -36.69 2.21
CA PHE A 18 22.51 -35.28 1.79
C PHE A 18 21.74 -34.99 0.48
N ARG A 19 21.83 -35.84 -0.54
CA ARG A 19 21.06 -35.69 -1.77
C ARG A 19 19.55 -35.70 -1.51
N LYS A 20 19.05 -36.55 -0.62
CA LYS A 20 17.63 -36.59 -0.24
C LYS A 20 17.22 -35.30 0.48
N GLN A 21 18.03 -34.78 1.39
CA GLN A 21 17.77 -33.52 2.09
C GLN A 21 17.73 -32.34 1.14
N VAL A 22 18.68 -32.25 0.22
CA VAL A 22 18.70 -31.20 -0.80
C VAL A 22 17.47 -31.29 -1.70
N ALA A 23 17.10 -32.47 -2.17
CA ALA A 23 15.90 -32.67 -3.00
C ALA A 23 14.65 -32.27 -2.23
N SER A 24 14.48 -32.67 -0.99
CA SER A 24 13.31 -32.31 -0.19
C SER A 24 13.26 -30.81 0.17
N ALA A 25 14.41 -30.15 0.33
CA ALA A 25 14.48 -28.70 0.52
C ALA A 25 14.04 -27.96 -0.76
N TYR A 26 14.50 -28.43 -1.91
CA TYR A 26 14.11 -27.88 -3.22
C TYR A 26 12.62 -28.03 -3.50
N ASP A 27 12.04 -29.19 -3.16
CA ASP A 27 10.62 -29.45 -3.33
C ASP A 27 9.75 -28.52 -2.44
N ARG A 28 10.20 -28.30 -1.19
CA ARG A 28 9.53 -27.35 -0.27
C ARG A 28 9.63 -25.92 -0.79
N GLU A 29 10.81 -25.46 -1.18
CA GLU A 29 11.01 -24.13 -1.73
C GLU A 29 10.13 -23.90 -2.97
N ASN A 30 10.02 -24.87 -3.86
CA ASN A 30 9.14 -24.79 -5.02
C ASN A 30 7.64 -24.73 -4.63
N ALA A 31 7.24 -25.51 -3.61
CA ALA A 31 5.87 -25.47 -3.11
C ALA A 31 5.54 -24.11 -2.49
N ASP A 32 6.42 -23.57 -1.64
CA ASP A 32 6.28 -22.26 -1.03
C ASP A 32 6.23 -21.13 -2.07
N ARG A 33 7.09 -21.22 -3.09
CA ARG A 33 7.11 -20.29 -4.21
C ARG A 33 5.81 -20.33 -5.03
N ASN A 34 5.29 -21.51 -5.30
CA ASN A 34 4.02 -21.66 -6.02
C ASN A 34 2.84 -21.13 -5.19
N GLN A 35 2.84 -21.35 -3.89
CA GLN A 35 1.86 -20.80 -2.97
C GLN A 35 1.92 -19.26 -2.95
N LEU A 36 3.13 -18.68 -2.90
CA LEU A 36 3.34 -17.24 -2.96
C LEU A 36 2.81 -16.64 -4.27
N ILE A 37 3.11 -17.27 -5.40
CA ILE A 37 2.60 -16.85 -6.72
C ILE A 37 1.06 -16.92 -6.76
N GLY A 38 0.47 -17.96 -6.19
CA GLY A 38 -0.98 -18.09 -6.08
C GLY A 38 -1.61 -16.97 -5.24
N THR A 39 -1.01 -16.65 -4.08
CA THR A 39 -1.45 -15.57 -3.20
C THR A 39 -1.33 -14.20 -3.88
N ILE A 40 -0.23 -13.94 -4.58
CA ILE A 40 -0.05 -12.71 -5.37
C ILE A 40 -1.10 -12.60 -6.47
N GLY A 41 -1.41 -13.69 -7.16
CA GLY A 41 -2.45 -13.72 -8.20
C GLY A 41 -3.85 -13.43 -7.65
N GLU A 42 -4.16 -13.91 -6.45
CA GLU A 42 -5.44 -13.63 -5.78
C GLU A 42 -5.52 -12.18 -5.32
N LEU A 43 -4.44 -11.63 -4.76
CA LEU A 43 -4.33 -10.22 -4.40
C LEU A 43 -4.49 -9.31 -5.63
N GLN A 44 -3.87 -9.67 -6.76
CA GLN A 44 -4.06 -8.93 -8.02
C GLN A 44 -5.52 -8.92 -8.47
N LYS A 45 -6.22 -10.05 -8.40
CA LYS A 45 -7.66 -10.11 -8.75
C LYS A 45 -8.50 -9.24 -7.83
N GLN A 46 -8.27 -9.29 -6.52
CA GLN A 46 -8.97 -8.47 -5.56
C GLN A 46 -8.69 -6.97 -5.81
N THR A 47 -7.44 -6.60 -6.09
CA THR A 47 -7.06 -5.22 -6.42
C THR A 47 -7.76 -4.73 -7.69
N LEU A 48 -7.83 -5.56 -8.73
CA LEU A 48 -8.54 -5.22 -9.98
C LEU A 48 -10.05 -5.09 -9.76
N GLN A 49 -10.65 -5.93 -8.94
CA GLN A 49 -12.07 -5.85 -8.59
C GLN A 49 -12.38 -4.58 -7.79
N ILE A 50 -11.57 -4.27 -6.77
CA ILE A 50 -11.67 -3.03 -6.00
C ILE A 50 -11.49 -1.82 -6.94
N SER A 51 -10.57 -1.84 -7.88
CA SER A 51 -10.36 -0.75 -8.85
C SER A 51 -11.56 -0.56 -9.78
N ALA A 52 -12.21 -1.63 -10.22
CA ALA A 52 -13.41 -1.55 -11.06
C ALA A 52 -14.62 -1.02 -10.26
N GLU A 53 -14.82 -1.49 -9.04
CA GLU A 53 -15.85 -1.00 -8.12
C GLU A 53 -15.60 0.47 -7.75
N ALA A 54 -14.32 0.84 -7.53
CA ALA A 54 -13.90 2.21 -7.30
C ALA A 54 -14.22 3.14 -8.47
N ALA A 55 -13.98 2.70 -9.71
CA ALA A 55 -14.31 3.48 -10.90
C ALA A 55 -15.82 3.68 -11.05
N ASN A 56 -16.62 2.66 -10.78
CA ASN A 56 -18.08 2.73 -10.79
C ASN A 56 -18.62 3.66 -9.70
N LEU A 57 -18.05 3.58 -8.49
CA LEU A 57 -18.44 4.43 -7.37
C LEU A 57 -17.98 5.89 -7.57
N THR A 58 -16.82 6.11 -8.20
CA THR A 58 -16.35 7.44 -8.57
C THR A 58 -17.37 8.16 -9.47
N ASN A 59 -17.97 7.44 -10.42
CA ASN A 59 -19.05 7.97 -11.25
C ASN A 59 -20.31 8.29 -10.42
N ALA A 60 -20.64 7.47 -9.42
CA ALA A 60 -21.77 7.69 -8.54
C ALA A 60 -21.56 8.84 -7.54
N LEU A 61 -20.32 9.07 -7.12
CA LEU A 61 -19.91 10.15 -6.20
C LEU A 61 -19.49 11.44 -6.93
N ARG A 62 -19.82 11.56 -8.20
CA ARG A 62 -19.44 12.67 -9.05
C ARG A 62 -19.91 14.02 -8.48
N GLY A 63 -18.94 14.89 -8.19
CA GLY A 63 -19.21 16.24 -7.68
C GLY A 63 -19.31 16.36 -6.16
N ASP A 64 -19.28 15.28 -5.40
CA ASP A 64 -19.27 15.32 -3.92
C ASP A 64 -17.87 14.98 -3.36
N ASN A 65 -17.07 16.03 -3.16
CA ASN A 65 -15.70 15.87 -2.63
C ASN A 65 -15.69 15.27 -1.21
N LYS A 66 -16.73 15.47 -0.42
CA LYS A 66 -16.82 14.93 0.94
C LYS A 66 -17.10 13.44 0.91
N ALA A 67 -18.03 13.00 0.06
CA ALA A 67 -18.32 11.58 -0.13
C ALA A 67 -17.11 10.82 -0.70
N GLN A 68 -16.36 11.44 -1.63
CA GLN A 68 -15.09 10.87 -2.13
C GLN A 68 -14.05 10.73 -1.02
N GLY A 69 -13.90 11.74 -0.14
CA GLY A 69 -13.00 11.65 1.02
C GLY A 69 -13.36 10.51 1.95
N ASN A 70 -14.63 10.45 2.39
CA ASN A 70 -15.12 9.39 3.27
C ASN A 70 -14.95 8.00 2.67
N TRP A 71 -15.15 7.87 1.36
CA TRP A 71 -14.92 6.61 0.65
C TRP A 71 -13.43 6.21 0.66
N GLY A 72 -12.51 7.14 0.43
CA GLY A 72 -11.07 6.87 0.50
C GLY A 72 -10.63 6.39 1.88
N GLU A 73 -11.15 7.01 2.95
CA GLU A 73 -10.92 6.58 4.33
C GLU A 73 -11.48 5.17 4.59
N PHE A 74 -12.69 4.88 4.08
CA PHE A 74 -13.32 3.56 4.19
C PHE A 74 -12.49 2.47 3.50
N ILE A 75 -11.99 2.72 2.29
CA ILE A 75 -11.14 1.75 1.57
C ILE A 75 -9.82 1.51 2.31
N LEU A 76 -9.21 2.56 2.87
CA LEU A 76 -8.01 2.42 3.69
C LEU A 76 -8.27 1.55 4.93
N GLU A 77 -9.35 1.82 5.65
CA GLU A 77 -9.74 1.03 6.82
C GLU A 77 -9.97 -0.44 6.47
N LYS A 78 -10.70 -0.70 5.38
CA LYS A 78 -10.93 -2.05 4.87
C LYS A 78 -9.63 -2.78 4.51
N LEU A 79 -8.69 -2.09 3.87
CA LEU A 79 -7.38 -2.65 3.52
C LEU A 79 -6.59 -3.07 4.76
N LEU A 80 -6.62 -2.26 5.82
CA LEU A 80 -5.96 -2.57 7.08
C LEU A 80 -6.58 -3.78 7.77
N GLU A 81 -7.92 -3.87 7.80
CA GLU A 81 -8.65 -5.03 8.33
C GLU A 81 -8.33 -6.30 7.54
N ASP A 82 -8.40 -6.25 6.20
CA ASP A 82 -8.10 -7.38 5.32
C ASP A 82 -6.62 -7.82 5.42
N SER A 83 -5.74 -6.91 5.84
CA SER A 83 -4.33 -7.19 6.19
C SER A 83 -4.17 -7.82 7.58
N GLY A 84 -5.25 -8.05 8.32
CA GLY A 84 -5.23 -8.69 9.64
C GLY A 84 -4.99 -7.73 10.81
N LEU A 85 -4.97 -6.41 10.58
CA LEU A 85 -4.84 -5.40 11.62
C LEU A 85 -6.21 -5.15 12.28
N ASN A 86 -6.21 -4.97 13.60
CA ASN A 86 -7.43 -4.75 14.38
C ASN A 86 -7.54 -3.29 14.81
N LYS A 87 -8.69 -2.69 14.53
CA LYS A 87 -9.01 -1.33 14.96
C LYS A 87 -9.00 -1.21 16.49
N GLY A 88 -8.38 -0.15 16.98
CA GLY A 88 -8.23 0.12 18.41
C GLY A 88 -7.07 -0.62 19.07
N ARG A 89 -6.37 -1.52 18.35
CA ARG A 89 -5.17 -2.21 18.83
C ARG A 89 -3.96 -1.91 17.95
N GLU A 90 -3.98 -2.33 16.69
CA GLU A 90 -2.89 -2.09 15.74
C GLU A 90 -3.07 -0.81 14.93
N TYR A 91 -4.29 -0.26 14.85
CA TYR A 91 -4.52 1.06 14.25
C TYR A 91 -5.70 1.80 14.88
N THR A 92 -5.68 3.12 14.76
CA THR A 92 -6.78 4.01 15.14
C THR A 92 -7.14 4.94 13.98
N VAL A 93 -8.41 5.33 13.88
CA VAL A 93 -8.94 6.20 12.83
C VAL A 93 -9.47 7.50 13.41
N GLN A 94 -9.43 8.58 12.63
CA GLN A 94 -10.02 9.89 12.93
C GLN A 94 -9.65 10.42 14.33
N VAL A 95 -8.38 10.33 14.67
CA VAL A 95 -7.89 10.79 15.98
C VAL A 95 -7.80 12.31 15.99
N ASN A 96 -8.47 12.95 16.95
CA ASN A 96 -8.38 14.40 17.14
C ASN A 96 -7.18 14.69 18.04
N LEU A 97 -6.11 15.19 17.46
CA LEU A 97 -4.88 15.56 18.18
C LEU A 97 -4.65 17.05 18.11
N ALA A 98 -3.85 17.56 19.05
CA ALA A 98 -3.33 18.92 19.00
C ALA A 98 -1.83 18.88 18.75
N ASP A 99 -1.33 19.83 17.95
CA ASP A 99 0.11 20.06 17.87
C ASP A 99 0.58 20.93 19.05
N VAL A 100 1.89 21.09 19.17
CA VAL A 100 2.52 21.88 20.23
C VAL A 100 2.06 23.35 20.29
N GLU A 101 1.44 23.84 19.22
CA GLU A 101 0.85 25.19 19.13
C GLU A 101 -0.66 25.19 19.40
N GLY A 102 -1.24 24.05 19.80
CA GLY A 102 -2.67 23.88 20.10
C GLY A 102 -3.56 23.81 18.85
N ARG A 103 -3.01 23.70 17.63
CA ARG A 103 -3.78 23.54 16.41
C ARG A 103 -4.27 22.10 16.29
N ARG A 104 -5.54 21.93 15.97
CA ARG A 104 -6.14 20.62 15.76
C ARG A 104 -5.58 19.97 14.48
N ARG A 105 -5.16 18.74 14.61
CA ARG A 105 -4.69 17.88 13.54
C ARG A 105 -5.45 16.57 13.61
N ASN A 106 -6.00 16.16 12.50
CA ASN A 106 -6.79 14.93 12.40
C ASN A 106 -6.16 14.05 11.33
N PRO A 107 -5.19 13.20 11.69
CA PRO A 107 -4.75 12.14 10.79
C PRO A 107 -5.91 11.17 10.53
N ASP A 108 -6.03 10.68 9.30
CA ASP A 108 -7.10 9.75 8.94
C ASP A 108 -6.90 8.41 9.65
N VAL A 109 -5.66 7.91 9.64
CA VAL A 109 -5.28 6.66 10.33
C VAL A 109 -3.90 6.81 10.99
N ILE A 110 -3.77 6.23 12.18
CA ILE A 110 -2.49 5.99 12.84
C ILE A 110 -2.33 4.48 13.02
N VAL A 111 -1.28 3.90 12.47
CA VAL A 111 -0.90 2.49 12.65
C VAL A 111 0.14 2.40 13.75
N HIS A 112 -0.14 1.58 14.75
CA HIS A 112 0.74 1.37 15.90
C HIS A 112 1.69 0.21 15.64
N LEU A 113 2.98 0.51 15.56
CA LEU A 113 4.04 -0.47 15.35
C LEU A 113 4.54 -1.04 16.69
N PRO A 114 5.22 -2.19 16.66
CA PRO A 114 6.00 -2.65 17.79
C PRO A 114 6.97 -1.58 18.29
N GLU A 115 7.33 -1.64 19.58
CA GLU A 115 8.23 -0.68 20.24
C GLU A 115 7.64 0.73 20.41
N GLY A 116 6.32 0.88 20.31
CA GLY A 116 5.63 2.14 20.54
C GLY A 116 5.90 3.21 19.49
N ARG A 117 6.19 2.81 18.26
CA ARG A 117 6.30 3.72 17.10
C ARG A 117 5.00 3.74 16.33
N ASP A 118 4.73 4.86 15.67
CA ASP A 118 3.51 5.07 14.91
C ASP A 118 3.82 5.42 13.45
N ILE A 119 2.94 5.01 12.55
CA ILE A 119 2.91 5.48 11.16
C ILE A 119 1.60 6.22 10.94
N VAL A 120 1.68 7.46 10.50
CA VAL A 120 0.51 8.22 10.07
C VAL A 120 0.23 7.95 8.61
N ILE A 121 -1.04 7.68 8.28
CA ILE A 121 -1.52 7.51 6.91
C ILE A 121 -2.62 8.53 6.67
N ASP A 122 -2.48 9.34 5.61
CA ASP A 122 -3.46 10.31 5.15
C ASP A 122 -4.09 9.80 3.85
N ALA A 123 -5.40 9.57 3.86
CA ALA A 123 -6.13 9.15 2.69
C ALA A 123 -6.55 10.37 1.87
N LYS A 124 -5.94 10.58 0.72
CA LYS A 124 -6.25 11.74 -0.09
C LYS A 124 -6.64 11.35 -1.51
N VAL A 125 -7.86 11.70 -1.85
CA VAL A 125 -8.40 11.42 -3.18
C VAL A 125 -8.93 12.71 -3.78
N SER A 126 -8.27 13.21 -4.83
CA SER A 126 -8.89 14.14 -5.77
C SER A 126 -9.05 13.39 -7.09
N LEU A 127 -10.19 12.73 -7.25
CA LEU A 127 -10.49 11.94 -8.45
C LEU A 127 -11.03 12.80 -9.60
N LYS A 128 -11.50 13.99 -9.32
CA LYS A 128 -12.14 14.89 -10.30
C LYS A 128 -11.28 15.11 -11.55
N ASP A 129 -10.00 15.41 -11.35
CA ASP A 129 -9.10 15.70 -12.47
C ASP A 129 -8.67 14.43 -13.19
N TYR A 130 -8.52 13.31 -12.46
CA TYR A 130 -8.29 12.01 -13.04
C TYR A 130 -9.49 11.53 -13.87
N GLU A 131 -10.70 11.66 -13.37
CA GLU A 131 -11.94 11.37 -14.08
C GLU A 131 -12.06 12.22 -15.36
N SER A 132 -11.76 13.51 -15.26
CA SER A 132 -11.76 14.41 -16.41
C SER A 132 -10.75 13.97 -17.47
N TYR A 133 -9.57 13.48 -17.06
CA TYR A 133 -8.58 12.93 -17.96
C TYR A 133 -9.10 11.67 -18.69
N TYR A 134 -9.72 10.75 -17.93
CA TYR A 134 -10.20 9.48 -18.48
C TYR A 134 -11.37 9.66 -19.44
N ASN A 135 -12.27 10.61 -19.13
CA ASN A 135 -13.47 10.89 -19.93
C ASN A 135 -13.25 11.94 -21.05
N ALA A 136 -12.05 12.51 -21.16
CA ALA A 136 -11.75 13.47 -22.21
C ALA A 136 -11.80 12.84 -23.60
N THR A 137 -12.54 13.47 -24.51
CA THR A 137 -12.74 13.00 -25.90
C THR A 137 -11.75 13.61 -26.88
N ASP A 138 -11.05 14.64 -26.50
CA ASP A 138 -10.02 15.31 -27.31
C ASP A 138 -8.69 15.43 -26.54
N GLU A 139 -7.59 15.52 -27.28
CA GLU A 139 -6.23 15.54 -26.72
C GLU A 139 -5.91 16.82 -25.92
N VAL A 140 -6.57 17.95 -26.24
CA VAL A 140 -6.35 19.21 -25.51
C VAL A 140 -6.98 19.14 -24.12
N ALA A 141 -8.23 18.72 -24.05
CA ALA A 141 -8.93 18.50 -22.78
C ALA A 141 -8.23 17.45 -21.92
N LYS A 142 -7.74 16.37 -22.54
CA LYS A 142 -6.99 15.31 -21.88
C LYS A 142 -5.68 15.82 -21.28
N SER A 143 -4.90 16.59 -22.05
CA SER A 143 -3.66 17.21 -21.58
C SER A 143 -3.90 18.18 -20.42
N ASP A 144 -4.97 18.94 -20.48
CA ASP A 144 -5.33 19.91 -19.44
C ASP A 144 -5.76 19.21 -18.13
N ALA A 145 -6.58 18.18 -18.25
CA ALA A 145 -7.01 17.36 -17.12
C ALA A 145 -5.81 16.65 -16.46
N LEU A 146 -4.87 16.13 -17.27
CA LEU A 146 -3.63 15.55 -16.76
C LEU A 146 -2.80 16.55 -15.95
N LYS A 147 -2.59 17.75 -16.46
CA LYS A 147 -1.86 18.81 -15.74
C LYS A 147 -2.52 19.13 -14.40
N LYS A 148 -3.85 19.23 -14.37
CA LYS A 148 -4.62 19.48 -13.14
C LYS A 148 -4.46 18.33 -12.14
N HIS A 149 -4.54 17.08 -12.61
CA HIS A 149 -4.33 15.91 -11.79
C HIS A 149 -2.93 15.89 -11.14
N LEU A 150 -1.88 16.10 -11.94
CA LEU A 150 -0.50 16.18 -11.45
C LEU A 150 -0.29 17.31 -10.44
N ASN A 151 -0.89 18.48 -10.68
CA ASN A 151 -0.80 19.60 -9.76
C ASN A 151 -1.55 19.32 -8.45
N SER A 152 -2.70 18.67 -8.53
CA SER A 152 -3.47 18.22 -7.36
C SER A 152 -2.64 17.28 -6.49
N MET A 153 -2.03 16.24 -7.08
CA MET A 153 -1.17 15.30 -6.37
C MET A 153 0.02 16.00 -5.70
N ARG A 154 0.73 16.87 -6.43
CA ARG A 154 1.85 17.66 -5.86
C ARG A 154 1.41 18.55 -4.71
N SER A 155 0.26 19.18 -4.83
CA SER A 155 -0.31 20.03 -3.78
C SER A 155 -0.63 19.21 -2.52
N HIS A 156 -1.17 18.01 -2.67
CA HIS A 156 -1.43 17.09 -1.56
C HIS A 156 -0.15 16.65 -0.87
N ILE A 157 0.85 16.21 -1.63
CA ILE A 157 2.16 15.81 -1.08
C ILE A 157 2.80 16.96 -0.29
N ARG A 158 2.83 18.18 -0.86
CA ARG A 158 3.38 19.35 -0.16
C ARG A 158 2.56 19.73 1.08
N GLY A 159 1.24 19.69 0.97
CA GLY A 159 0.35 19.98 2.10
C GLY A 159 0.53 18.96 3.23
N LEU A 160 0.76 17.69 2.90
CA LEU A 160 1.00 16.62 3.85
C LEU A 160 2.36 16.80 4.55
N ALA A 161 3.42 17.10 3.80
CA ALA A 161 4.74 17.39 4.33
C ALA A 161 4.75 18.58 5.31
N GLY A 162 3.84 19.56 5.14
CA GLY A 162 3.70 20.70 6.05
C GLY A 162 2.83 20.46 7.28
N LYS A 163 2.24 19.27 7.44
CA LYS A 163 1.37 18.99 8.59
C LYS A 163 2.15 18.65 9.88
N ASN A 164 3.44 18.33 9.78
CA ASN A 164 4.35 18.03 10.90
C ASN A 164 3.73 17.07 11.92
N TYR A 165 3.26 15.94 11.47
CA TYR A 165 2.61 14.94 12.32
C TYR A 165 3.55 14.34 13.38
N GLU A 166 4.87 14.42 13.19
CA GLU A 166 5.89 14.04 14.15
C GLU A 166 5.88 14.91 15.43
N GLN A 167 5.19 16.06 15.40
CA GLN A 167 5.07 17.00 16.52
C GLN A 167 3.75 16.88 17.27
N LEU A 168 2.97 15.84 17.01
CA LEU A 168 1.68 15.64 17.67
C LEU A 168 1.87 15.00 19.04
N ASP A 169 1.17 15.55 20.05
CA ASP A 169 1.12 14.97 21.39
C ASP A 169 0.50 13.57 21.35
N GLY A 170 1.20 12.60 21.93
CA GLY A 170 0.73 11.22 22.03
C GLY A 170 0.95 10.35 20.78
N VAL A 171 1.63 10.87 19.76
CA VAL A 171 2.02 10.12 18.56
C VAL A 171 3.55 10.08 18.45
N ASN A 172 4.13 8.90 18.49
CA ASN A 172 5.55 8.70 18.25
C ASN A 172 5.78 8.36 16.77
N SER A 173 5.43 9.32 15.89
CA SER A 173 5.47 9.13 14.44
C SER A 173 6.89 8.98 13.94
N LEU A 174 7.04 8.16 12.91
CA LEU A 174 8.27 8.11 12.11
C LEU A 174 8.43 9.42 11.31
N ASP A 175 9.64 9.64 10.80
CA ASP A 175 10.02 10.85 10.03
C ASP A 175 9.33 10.97 8.66
N PHE A 176 8.30 10.17 8.42
CA PHE A 176 7.53 10.18 7.18
C PHE A 176 6.04 9.91 7.43
N VAL A 177 5.23 10.34 6.49
CA VAL A 177 3.79 10.11 6.47
C VAL A 177 3.44 9.39 5.17
N LEU A 178 2.58 8.38 5.24
CA LEU A 178 2.11 7.68 4.05
C LEU A 178 0.90 8.40 3.45
N LEU A 179 0.96 8.64 2.15
CA LEU A 179 -0.19 9.10 1.36
C LEU A 179 -0.88 7.89 0.73
N PHE A 180 -2.10 7.62 1.13
CA PHE A 180 -2.93 6.57 0.53
C PHE A 180 -3.76 7.12 -0.63
N VAL A 181 -3.63 6.50 -1.80
CA VAL A 181 -4.43 6.82 -3.00
C VAL A 181 -5.22 5.56 -3.38
N PRO A 182 -6.55 5.53 -3.18
CA PRO A 182 -7.36 4.33 -3.35
C PRO A 182 -7.54 3.87 -4.80
N ILE A 183 -7.19 4.71 -5.78
CA ILE A 183 -7.21 4.36 -7.20
C ILE A 183 -5.79 4.23 -7.73
N GLU A 184 -5.34 2.99 -7.88
CA GLU A 184 -4.00 2.66 -8.34
C GLU A 184 -3.67 3.31 -9.69
N SER A 185 -4.59 3.26 -10.66
CA SER A 185 -4.40 3.83 -11.99
C SER A 185 -4.23 5.37 -11.97
N ALA A 186 -4.86 6.06 -11.03
CA ALA A 186 -4.66 7.50 -10.84
C ALA A 186 -3.25 7.80 -10.28
N PHE A 187 -2.76 6.97 -9.38
CA PHE A 187 -1.41 7.06 -8.83
C PHE A 187 -0.35 6.73 -9.89
N LEU A 188 -0.51 5.60 -10.61
CA LEU A 188 0.41 5.19 -11.67
C LEU A 188 0.52 6.22 -12.80
N LEU A 189 -0.60 6.83 -13.19
CA LEU A 189 -0.62 7.92 -14.16
C LEU A 189 0.23 9.11 -13.68
N ALA A 190 0.15 9.45 -12.40
CA ALA A 190 0.93 10.54 -11.83
C ALA A 190 2.43 10.20 -11.80
N LEU A 191 2.81 8.98 -11.46
CA LEU A 191 4.22 8.52 -11.45
C LEU A 191 4.82 8.48 -12.87
N ASP A 192 4.09 7.95 -13.85
CA ASP A 192 4.55 7.85 -15.23
C ASP A 192 4.84 9.23 -15.86
N ARG A 193 4.00 10.21 -15.54
CA ARG A 193 4.08 11.56 -16.13
C ARG A 193 4.87 12.57 -15.31
N ALA A 194 5.23 12.24 -14.10
CA ALA A 194 6.01 13.10 -13.22
C ALA A 194 7.02 12.29 -12.38
N PRO A 195 8.08 11.74 -13.00
CA PRO A 195 9.07 10.89 -12.32
C PRO A 195 9.72 11.56 -11.09
N GLN A 196 9.75 12.89 -11.04
CA GLN A 196 10.27 13.65 -9.90
C GLN A 196 9.37 13.60 -8.64
N MET A 197 8.26 12.88 -8.68
CA MET A 197 7.42 12.59 -7.50
C MET A 197 7.75 11.25 -6.83
N GLN A 198 8.76 10.54 -7.36
CA GLN A 198 9.29 9.32 -6.77
C GLN A 198 10.19 9.60 -5.57
#